data_5c4322814de39246f35b2583d49dea55
#
_entry.id   5c4322814de39246f35b2583d49dea55
#
_cell.length_a   1.000
_cell.length_b   1.000
_cell.length_c   1.000
_cell.angle_alpha   90.00
_cell.angle_beta   90.00
_cell.angle_gamma   90.00
#
_symmetry.space_group_name_H-M   'P 1'
#
loop_
_entity.id
_entity.type
_entity.pdbx_description
1 polymer ?
#
loop_
_entity_poly.entity_id
_entity_poly.type
_entity_poly.pdbx_seq_one_letter_code
_entity_poly.pdbx_strand_id
1 'polypeptide(L)'
;MMDFDWAYLFEISLTGIAGGGLYALAALAFVLVYKATRVVNIAIGEMLMAGGYLFFTFAAMWAMPLWLAIPAAVLASGVLGAVIERTVIRPLLGEPPISVFMVTVGLGSVLVGLVEMIWSADQRRLPDFMPSQPIMVGDAFLAPKVFWGAVVAAVFIAAVLLLFRYWRGGVALRATASDQGAAYSVGIN
;
A
#
# COMPACT_ATOMS: atom_id res chain seq x y z
N MET A 1 24.51 -8.29 -36.62
CA MET A 1 24.62 -7.14 -35.72
C MET A 1 23.25 -7.01 -35.09
N MET A 2 23.14 -7.19 -33.80
CA MET A 2 21.89 -6.86 -33.12
C MET A 2 21.81 -5.34 -33.09
N ASP A 3 20.94 -4.78 -33.92
CA ASP A 3 20.63 -3.36 -33.83
C ASP A 3 20.04 -3.11 -32.45
N PHE A 4 20.75 -2.30 -31.68
CA PHE A 4 20.35 -1.98 -30.31
C PHE A 4 19.15 -1.03 -30.38
N ASP A 5 17.97 -1.55 -30.07
CA ASP A 5 16.73 -0.79 -30.18
C ASP A 5 16.57 0.11 -28.94
N TRP A 6 16.92 1.37 -29.12
CA TRP A 6 16.80 2.41 -28.10
C TRP A 6 15.36 2.63 -27.63
N ALA A 7 14.38 2.42 -28.53
CA ALA A 7 12.96 2.54 -28.20
C ALA A 7 12.53 1.44 -27.22
N TYR A 8 13.01 0.22 -27.45
CA TYR A 8 12.74 -0.91 -26.55
C TYR A 8 13.35 -0.72 -25.15
N LEU A 9 14.58 -0.22 -25.06
CA LEU A 9 15.19 0.11 -23.77
C LEU A 9 14.42 1.20 -23.03
N PHE A 10 13.96 2.21 -23.73
CA PHE A 10 13.18 3.29 -23.17
C PHE A 10 11.84 2.78 -22.65
N GLU A 11 11.15 1.91 -23.38
CA GLU A 11 9.91 1.26 -22.98
C GLU A 11 10.09 0.41 -21.70
N ILE A 12 11.12 -0.45 -21.65
CA ILE A 12 11.43 -1.26 -20.46
C ILE A 12 11.76 -0.37 -19.27
N SER A 13 12.53 0.69 -19.47
CA SER A 13 12.92 1.61 -18.40
C SER A 13 11.70 2.33 -17.82
N LEU A 14 10.81 2.83 -18.66
CA LEU A 14 9.57 3.47 -18.22
C LEU A 14 8.65 2.48 -17.47
N THR A 15 8.51 1.28 -18.00
CA THR A 15 7.71 0.21 -17.34
C THR A 15 8.32 -0.18 -16.01
N GLY A 16 9.65 -0.26 -15.93
CA GLY A 16 10.38 -0.53 -14.70
C GLY A 16 10.19 0.56 -13.64
N ILE A 17 10.29 1.84 -14.03
CA ILE A 17 10.05 2.98 -13.15
C ILE A 17 8.61 2.98 -12.63
N ALA A 18 7.65 2.70 -13.52
CA ALA A 18 6.25 2.65 -13.16
C ALA A 18 5.94 1.50 -12.17
N GLY A 19 6.47 0.31 -12.43
CA GLY A 19 6.39 -0.82 -11.50
C GLY A 19 7.08 -0.51 -10.17
N GLY A 20 8.26 0.12 -10.22
CA GLY A 20 8.99 0.59 -9.03
C GLY A 20 8.18 1.55 -8.16
N GLY A 21 7.32 2.39 -8.75
CA GLY A 21 6.42 3.27 -8.03
C GLY A 21 5.42 2.51 -7.15
N LEU A 22 4.91 1.37 -7.61
CA LEU A 22 4.01 0.52 -6.82
C LEU A 22 4.75 -0.13 -5.65
N TYR A 23 5.98 -0.61 -5.88
CA TYR A 23 6.82 -1.12 -4.78
C TYR A 23 7.19 -0.03 -3.78
N ALA A 24 7.42 1.20 -4.24
CA ALA A 24 7.69 2.34 -3.37
C ALA A 24 6.50 2.65 -2.43
N LEU A 25 5.24 2.49 -2.91
CA LEU A 25 4.06 2.61 -2.04
C LEU A 25 4.03 1.54 -0.95
N ALA A 26 4.32 0.29 -1.29
CA ALA A 26 4.39 -0.79 -0.30
C ALA A 26 5.51 -0.55 0.72
N ALA A 27 6.69 -0.12 0.25
CA ALA A 27 7.81 0.24 1.11
C ALA A 27 7.47 1.44 2.02
N LEU A 28 6.75 2.45 1.51
CA LEU A 28 6.30 3.59 2.29
C LEU A 28 5.37 3.14 3.42
N ALA A 29 4.39 2.27 3.12
CA ALA A 29 3.50 1.70 4.14
C ALA A 29 4.28 0.96 5.23
N PHE A 30 5.26 0.13 4.84
CA PHE A 30 6.14 -0.56 5.76
C PHE A 30 6.92 0.41 6.67
N VAL A 31 7.56 1.41 6.08
CA VAL A 31 8.33 2.42 6.83
C VAL A 31 7.46 3.21 7.78
N LEU A 32 6.22 3.55 7.39
CA LEU A 32 5.30 4.30 8.24
C LEU A 32 4.89 3.49 9.47
N VAL A 33 4.50 2.23 9.28
CA VAL A 33 4.15 1.32 10.40
C VAL A 33 5.34 1.13 11.31
N TYR A 34 6.53 0.85 10.75
CA TYR A 34 7.75 0.67 11.53
C TYR A 34 8.14 1.93 12.33
N LYS A 35 8.05 3.11 11.72
CA LYS A 35 8.33 4.37 12.42
C LYS A 35 7.36 4.65 13.56
N ALA A 36 6.08 4.32 13.38
CA ALA A 36 5.07 4.54 14.38
C ALA A 36 5.17 3.56 15.56
N THR A 37 5.45 2.29 15.29
CA THR A 37 5.32 1.21 16.26
C THR A 37 6.65 0.58 16.70
N ARG A 38 7.75 0.80 15.97
CA ARG A 38 9.02 0.06 16.10
C ARG A 38 8.88 -1.44 15.90
N VAL A 39 7.73 -1.89 15.44
CA VAL A 39 7.42 -3.30 15.15
C VAL A 39 7.60 -3.56 13.65
N VAL A 40 8.38 -4.59 13.31
CA VAL A 40 8.52 -5.05 11.94
C VAL A 40 7.30 -5.91 11.60
N ASN A 41 6.36 -5.35 10.87
CA ASN A 41 5.15 -6.07 10.45
C ASN A 41 5.38 -6.71 9.07
N ILE A 42 5.52 -8.04 9.03
CA ILE A 42 5.71 -8.78 7.79
C ILE A 42 4.40 -8.95 7.01
N ALA A 43 3.25 -8.92 7.69
CA ALA A 43 1.93 -9.07 7.07
C ALA A 43 1.48 -7.84 6.25
N ILE A 44 2.35 -6.88 5.95
CA ILE A 44 1.97 -5.69 5.16
C ILE A 44 1.54 -6.07 3.74
N GLY A 45 2.17 -7.08 3.13
CA GLY A 45 1.78 -7.58 1.82
C GLY A 45 0.33 -8.11 1.80
N GLU A 46 -0.02 -8.91 2.81
CA GLU A 46 -1.34 -9.49 2.99
C GLU A 46 -2.39 -8.43 3.37
N MET A 47 -1.99 -7.39 4.11
CA MET A 47 -2.86 -6.23 4.37
C MET A 47 -3.14 -5.44 3.08
N LEU A 48 -2.14 -5.26 2.21
CA LEU A 48 -2.33 -4.66 0.89
C LEU A 48 -3.25 -5.51 0.01
N MET A 49 -3.06 -6.83 0.02
CA MET A 49 -3.95 -7.77 -0.67
C MET A 49 -5.39 -7.63 -0.17
N ALA A 50 -5.61 -7.65 1.14
CA ALA A 50 -6.94 -7.48 1.72
C ALA A 50 -7.58 -6.14 1.33
N GLY A 51 -6.82 -5.05 1.31
CA GLY A 51 -7.26 -3.74 0.81
C GLY A 51 -7.69 -3.78 -0.66
N GLY A 52 -6.94 -4.50 -1.50
CA GLY A 52 -7.27 -4.73 -2.90
C GLY A 52 -8.59 -5.49 -3.07
N TYR A 53 -8.83 -6.52 -2.27
CA TYR A 53 -10.09 -7.27 -2.29
C TYR A 53 -11.29 -6.46 -1.74
N LEU A 54 -11.08 -5.60 -0.76
CA LEU A 54 -12.10 -4.63 -0.32
C LEU A 54 -12.47 -3.68 -1.46
N PHE A 55 -11.48 -3.13 -2.17
CA PHE A 55 -11.75 -2.32 -3.35
C PHE A 55 -12.48 -3.09 -4.44
N PHE A 56 -12.08 -4.34 -4.72
CA PHE A 56 -12.78 -5.22 -5.65
C PHE A 56 -14.25 -5.42 -5.26
N THR A 57 -14.54 -5.60 -3.98
CA THR A 57 -15.93 -5.74 -3.48
C THR A 57 -16.76 -4.52 -3.83
N PHE A 58 -16.29 -3.31 -3.54
CA PHE A 58 -17.04 -2.09 -3.80
C PHE A 58 -17.15 -1.80 -5.31
N ALA A 59 -16.05 -1.93 -6.05
CA ALA A 59 -16.00 -1.56 -7.45
C ALA A 59 -16.61 -2.61 -8.39
N ALA A 60 -16.42 -3.90 -8.12
CA ALA A 60 -16.84 -4.98 -9.01
C ALA A 60 -18.09 -5.71 -8.51
N MET A 61 -18.13 -6.13 -7.23
CA MET A 61 -19.27 -6.90 -6.72
C MET A 61 -20.50 -6.03 -6.48
N TRP A 62 -20.29 -4.83 -5.92
CA TRP A 62 -21.38 -3.89 -5.64
C TRP A 62 -21.58 -2.87 -6.76
N ALA A 63 -20.77 -2.95 -7.82
CA ALA A 63 -20.84 -2.07 -8.99
C ALA A 63 -20.91 -0.57 -8.63
N MET A 64 -20.23 -0.16 -7.56
CA MET A 64 -20.20 1.24 -7.13
C MET A 64 -19.36 2.06 -8.11
N PRO A 65 -19.75 3.31 -8.41
CA PRO A 65 -18.92 4.20 -9.20
C PRO A 65 -17.59 4.46 -8.50
N LEU A 66 -16.51 4.62 -9.26
CA LEU A 66 -15.12 4.72 -8.73
C LEU A 66 -14.96 5.80 -7.66
N TRP A 67 -15.63 6.94 -7.82
CA TRP A 67 -15.55 8.05 -6.87
C TRP A 67 -16.13 7.72 -5.49
N LEU A 68 -16.99 6.69 -5.37
CA LEU A 68 -17.48 6.13 -4.10
C LEU A 68 -16.71 4.90 -3.69
N ALA A 69 -16.34 4.02 -4.63
CA ALA A 69 -15.63 2.78 -4.35
C ALA A 69 -14.24 3.04 -3.73
N ILE A 70 -13.51 4.06 -4.21
CA ILE A 70 -12.20 4.41 -3.68
C ILE A 70 -12.27 4.86 -2.22
N PRO A 71 -13.06 5.89 -1.83
CA PRO A 71 -13.14 6.29 -0.43
C PRO A 71 -13.73 5.20 0.47
N ALA A 72 -14.69 4.41 -0.02
CA ALA A 72 -15.24 3.29 0.73
C ALA A 72 -14.17 2.22 1.02
N ALA A 73 -13.36 1.87 0.03
CA ALA A 73 -12.24 0.93 0.21
C ALA A 73 -11.18 1.47 1.17
N VAL A 74 -10.84 2.75 1.07
CA VAL A 74 -9.90 3.40 1.98
C VAL A 74 -10.42 3.38 3.43
N LEU A 75 -11.69 3.71 3.63
CA LEU A 75 -12.31 3.66 4.95
C LEU A 75 -12.37 2.23 5.50
N ALA A 76 -12.80 1.26 4.70
CA ALA A 76 -12.86 -0.15 5.11
C ALA A 76 -11.47 -0.71 5.43
N SER A 77 -10.46 -0.41 4.60
CA SER A 77 -9.07 -0.77 4.87
C SER A 77 -8.52 -0.08 6.11
N GLY A 78 -8.91 1.18 6.35
CA GLY A 78 -8.57 1.92 7.56
C GLY A 78 -9.15 1.27 8.81
N VAL A 79 -10.40 0.84 8.77
CA VAL A 79 -11.04 0.10 9.87
C VAL A 79 -10.34 -1.24 10.10
N LEU A 80 -10.06 -2.00 9.03
CA LEU A 80 -9.30 -3.25 9.12
C LEU A 80 -7.93 -3.01 9.77
N GLY A 81 -7.20 -1.99 9.31
CA GLY A 81 -5.91 -1.60 9.88
C GLY A 81 -5.99 -1.23 11.34
N ALA A 82 -7.02 -0.46 11.75
CA ALA A 82 -7.24 -0.10 13.14
C ALA A 82 -7.57 -1.31 14.03
N VAL A 83 -8.33 -2.27 13.51
CA VAL A 83 -8.59 -3.54 14.20
C VAL A 83 -7.30 -4.32 14.38
N ILE A 84 -6.51 -4.50 13.32
CA ILE A 84 -5.23 -5.21 13.37
C ILE A 84 -4.25 -4.50 14.32
N GLU A 85 -4.16 -3.18 14.25
CA GLU A 85 -3.33 -2.40 15.17
C GLU A 85 -3.70 -2.68 16.61
N ARG A 86 -4.99 -2.58 16.95
CA ARG A 86 -5.46 -2.71 18.32
C ARG A 86 -5.36 -4.13 18.87
N THR A 87 -5.61 -5.13 18.04
CA THR A 87 -5.69 -6.54 18.48
C THR A 87 -4.38 -7.29 18.36
N VAL A 88 -3.53 -6.92 17.40
CA VAL A 88 -2.30 -7.66 17.07
C VAL A 88 -1.06 -6.81 17.29
N ILE A 89 -0.96 -5.63 16.67
CA ILE A 89 0.28 -4.85 16.70
C ILE A 89 0.51 -4.21 18.06
N ARG A 90 -0.52 -3.64 18.65
CA ARG A 90 -0.42 -2.94 19.95
C ARG A 90 0.06 -3.84 21.09
N PRO A 91 -0.45 -5.08 21.25
CA PRO A 91 0.08 -6.01 22.25
C PRO A 91 1.53 -6.43 22.05
N LEU A 92 2.06 -6.29 20.82
CA LEU A 92 3.45 -6.63 20.49
C LEU A 92 4.46 -5.52 20.80
N LEU A 93 4.00 -4.35 21.22
CA LEU A 93 4.88 -3.25 21.59
C LEU A 93 5.70 -3.63 22.84
N GLY A 94 7.03 -3.65 22.68
CA GLY A 94 7.95 -4.02 23.75
C GLY A 94 8.29 -5.50 23.82
N GLU A 95 7.66 -6.37 23.02
CA GLU A 95 7.97 -7.78 22.95
C GLU A 95 9.27 -8.05 22.17
N PRO A 96 9.95 -9.19 22.42
CA PRO A 96 11.15 -9.58 21.70
C PRO A 96 10.92 -9.66 20.17
N PRO A 97 11.87 -9.26 19.32
CA PRO A 97 11.70 -9.24 17.85
C PRO A 97 11.25 -10.57 17.26
N ILE A 98 11.65 -11.69 17.86
CA ILE A 98 11.26 -13.03 17.37
C ILE A 98 9.78 -13.31 17.59
N SER A 99 9.22 -12.88 18.72
CA SER A 99 7.77 -12.99 18.99
C SER A 99 6.97 -12.15 18.00
N VAL A 100 7.42 -10.93 17.75
CA VAL A 100 6.83 -10.01 16.77
C VAL A 100 6.82 -10.64 15.37
N PHE A 101 7.96 -11.20 14.94
CA PHE A 101 8.08 -11.90 13.66
C PHE A 101 7.05 -13.04 13.55
N MET A 102 7.01 -13.94 14.53
CA MET A 102 6.11 -15.09 14.51
C MET A 102 4.63 -14.69 14.44
N VAL A 103 4.22 -13.69 15.23
CA VAL A 103 2.83 -13.22 15.25
C VAL A 103 2.46 -12.53 13.95
N THR A 104 3.34 -11.73 13.35
CA THR A 104 3.05 -11.06 12.07
C THR A 104 3.00 -12.04 10.90
N VAL A 105 3.81 -13.09 10.88
CA VAL A 105 3.69 -14.19 9.92
C VAL A 105 2.36 -14.93 10.10
N GLY A 106 1.96 -15.23 11.35
CA GLY A 106 0.65 -15.80 11.66
C GLY A 106 -0.50 -14.91 11.21
N LEU A 107 -0.40 -13.60 11.44
CA LEU A 107 -1.38 -12.62 10.95
C LEU A 107 -1.51 -12.68 9.42
N GLY A 108 -0.39 -12.75 8.70
CA GLY A 108 -0.38 -12.90 7.25
C GLY A 108 -1.17 -14.13 6.81
N SER A 109 -0.90 -15.29 7.42
CA SER A 109 -1.62 -16.54 7.13
C SER A 109 -3.13 -16.42 7.41
N VAL A 110 -3.52 -15.77 8.50
CA VAL A 110 -4.93 -15.52 8.82
C VAL A 110 -5.58 -14.62 7.77
N LEU A 111 -4.92 -13.56 7.33
CA LEU A 111 -5.45 -12.65 6.31
C LEU A 111 -5.62 -13.37 4.95
N VAL A 112 -4.66 -14.20 4.53
CA VAL A 112 -4.79 -15.03 3.33
C VAL A 112 -6.00 -15.95 3.46
N GLY A 113 -6.11 -16.71 4.55
CA GLY A 113 -7.24 -17.62 4.77
C GLY A 113 -8.59 -16.91 4.79
N LEU A 114 -8.69 -15.72 5.40
CA LEU A 114 -9.91 -14.90 5.38
C LEU A 114 -10.27 -14.44 3.97
N VAL A 115 -9.28 -13.98 3.20
CA VAL A 115 -9.51 -13.56 1.81
C VAL A 115 -9.97 -14.75 0.97
N GLU A 116 -9.32 -15.90 1.06
CA GLU A 116 -9.73 -17.10 0.33
C GLU A 116 -11.13 -17.60 0.73
N MET A 117 -11.47 -17.50 2.01
CA MET A 117 -12.79 -17.91 2.50
C MET A 117 -13.92 -17.00 2.00
N ILE A 118 -13.67 -15.69 1.89
CA ILE A 118 -14.69 -14.70 1.50
C ILE A 118 -14.81 -14.60 -0.03
N TRP A 119 -13.67 -14.56 -0.75
CA TRP A 119 -13.64 -14.30 -2.20
C TRP A 119 -13.21 -15.49 -3.04
N SER A 120 -12.89 -16.62 -2.43
CA SER A 120 -12.29 -17.81 -3.07
C SER A 120 -10.86 -17.59 -3.54
N ALA A 121 -10.12 -18.68 -3.83
CA ALA A 121 -8.75 -18.65 -4.32
C ALA A 121 -8.63 -18.26 -5.82
N ASP A 122 -9.74 -18.01 -6.51
CA ASP A 122 -9.75 -17.69 -7.92
C ASP A 122 -9.23 -16.28 -8.20
N GLN A 123 -8.47 -16.13 -9.29
CA GLN A 123 -8.04 -14.82 -9.75
C GLN A 123 -9.24 -13.95 -10.13
N ARG A 124 -9.40 -12.85 -9.43
CA ARG A 124 -10.44 -11.86 -9.70
C ARG A 124 -9.88 -10.75 -10.57
N ARG A 125 -10.64 -10.38 -11.60
CA ARG A 125 -10.32 -9.25 -12.48
C ARG A 125 -11.15 -8.04 -12.07
N LEU A 126 -10.50 -6.92 -11.92
CA LEU A 126 -11.20 -5.64 -11.77
C LEU A 126 -11.82 -5.24 -13.10
N PRO A 127 -12.98 -4.57 -13.10
CA PRO A 127 -13.54 -3.96 -14.30
C PRO A 127 -12.51 -3.03 -14.96
N ASP A 128 -12.54 -2.94 -16.28
CA ASP A 128 -11.65 -2.05 -17.02
C ASP A 128 -12.17 -0.60 -16.91
N PHE A 129 -11.69 0.14 -15.92
CA PHE A 129 -12.00 1.57 -15.76
C PHE A 129 -10.93 2.48 -16.38
N MET A 130 -9.86 1.90 -16.91
CA MET A 130 -8.79 2.66 -17.55
C MET A 130 -8.92 2.56 -19.07
N PRO A 131 -8.57 3.62 -19.81
CA PRO A 131 -8.51 3.55 -21.26
C PRO A 131 -7.66 2.36 -21.71
N SER A 132 -8.16 1.56 -22.62
CA SER A 132 -7.46 0.39 -23.15
C SER A 132 -6.47 0.74 -24.26
N GLN A 133 -6.49 1.98 -24.77
CA GLN A 133 -5.60 2.42 -25.81
C GLN A 133 -4.17 2.60 -25.28
N PRO A 134 -3.15 2.00 -25.93
CA PRO A 134 -1.77 2.17 -25.52
C PRO A 134 -1.35 3.65 -25.62
N ILE A 135 -0.61 4.11 -24.61
CA ILE A 135 -0.07 5.48 -24.60
C ILE A 135 1.24 5.45 -25.36
N MET A 136 1.30 6.20 -26.46
CA MET A 136 2.52 6.37 -27.24
C MET A 136 3.34 7.52 -26.64
N VAL A 137 4.57 7.25 -26.25
CA VAL A 137 5.56 8.25 -25.86
C VAL A 137 6.72 8.17 -26.82
N GLY A 138 6.68 8.99 -27.87
CA GLY A 138 7.57 8.83 -29.03
C GLY A 138 7.26 7.53 -29.77
N ASP A 139 8.26 6.67 -29.96
CA ASP A 139 8.14 5.35 -30.59
C ASP A 139 7.89 4.20 -29.57
N ALA A 140 7.80 4.51 -28.28
CA ALA A 140 7.61 3.51 -27.23
C ALA A 140 6.12 3.34 -26.85
N PHE A 141 5.71 2.08 -26.66
CA PHE A 141 4.36 1.71 -26.25
C PHE A 141 4.31 1.49 -24.74
N LEU A 142 3.52 2.28 -24.03
CA LEU A 142 3.25 2.08 -22.60
C LEU A 142 1.87 1.48 -22.39
N ALA A 143 1.81 0.39 -21.61
CA ALA A 143 0.54 -0.15 -21.16
C ALA A 143 -0.17 0.89 -20.29
N PRO A 144 -1.42 1.29 -20.62
CA PRO A 144 -2.13 2.35 -19.88
C PRO A 144 -2.23 2.08 -18.39
N LYS A 145 -2.45 0.81 -18.00
CA LYS A 145 -2.54 0.38 -16.60
C LYS A 145 -1.25 0.67 -15.82
N VAL A 146 -0.10 0.49 -16.44
CA VAL A 146 1.21 0.74 -15.84
C VAL A 146 1.45 2.23 -15.69
N PHE A 147 1.17 3.01 -16.72
CA PHE A 147 1.32 4.47 -16.69
C PHE A 147 0.41 5.12 -15.63
N TRP A 148 -0.88 4.84 -15.66
CA TRP A 148 -1.83 5.39 -14.69
C TRP A 148 -1.55 4.89 -13.28
N GLY A 149 -1.14 3.64 -13.13
CA GLY A 149 -0.68 3.09 -11.85
C GLY A 149 0.49 3.87 -11.26
N ALA A 150 1.49 4.22 -12.09
CA ALA A 150 2.63 5.04 -11.68
C ALA A 150 2.22 6.47 -11.30
N VAL A 151 1.33 7.10 -12.08
CA VAL A 151 0.81 8.44 -11.78
C VAL A 151 0.08 8.44 -10.42
N VAL A 152 -0.82 7.49 -10.21
CA VAL A 152 -1.53 7.35 -8.93
C VAL A 152 -0.57 7.09 -7.78
N ALA A 153 0.43 6.21 -7.97
CA ALA A 153 1.46 5.95 -6.99
C ALA A 153 2.25 7.21 -6.64
N ALA A 154 2.70 7.97 -7.65
CA ALA A 154 3.45 9.21 -7.46
C ALA A 154 2.63 10.27 -6.71
N VAL A 155 1.36 10.46 -7.10
CA VAL A 155 0.44 11.39 -6.42
C VAL A 155 0.22 10.97 -4.98
N PHE A 156 0.01 9.69 -4.72
CA PHE A 156 -0.22 9.18 -3.37
C PHE A 156 1.02 9.31 -2.50
N ILE A 157 2.21 8.98 -3.01
CA ILE A 157 3.49 9.17 -2.32
C ILE A 157 3.68 10.66 -2.00
N ALA A 158 3.47 11.55 -2.97
CA ALA A 158 3.58 12.98 -2.76
C ALA A 158 2.59 13.48 -1.70
N ALA A 159 1.33 13.04 -1.76
CA ALA A 159 0.30 13.40 -0.79
C ALA A 159 0.69 12.95 0.64
N VAL A 160 1.16 11.72 0.79
CA VAL A 160 1.63 11.20 2.08
C VAL A 160 2.83 11.98 2.60
N LEU A 161 3.83 12.26 1.76
CA LEU A 161 5.01 13.05 2.14
C LEU A 161 4.62 14.48 2.57
N LEU A 162 3.71 15.13 1.83
CA LEU A 162 3.20 16.45 2.18
C LEU A 162 2.40 16.42 3.49
N LEU A 163 1.54 15.41 3.66
CA LEU A 163 0.78 15.22 4.89
C LEU A 163 1.71 15.07 6.09
N PHE A 164 2.74 14.22 5.98
CA PHE A 164 3.74 14.04 7.03
C PHE A 164 4.59 15.28 7.27
N ARG A 165 4.81 16.13 6.26
CA ARG A 165 5.60 17.34 6.38
C ARG A 165 4.83 18.47 7.08
N TYR A 166 3.56 18.64 6.76
CA TYR A 166 2.78 19.83 7.15
C TYR A 166 1.70 19.55 8.20
N TRP A 167 1.24 18.31 8.33
CA TRP A 167 0.18 17.99 9.28
C TRP A 167 0.71 17.75 10.69
N ARG A 168 -0.03 18.24 11.70
CA ARG A 168 0.36 18.10 13.13
C ARG A 168 0.58 16.65 13.54
N GLY A 169 -0.24 15.70 13.04
CA GLY A 169 -0.07 14.27 13.26
C GLY A 169 1.23 13.72 12.66
N GLY A 170 1.65 14.20 11.49
CA GLY A 170 2.94 13.83 10.89
C GLY A 170 4.14 14.35 11.70
N VAL A 171 4.00 15.52 12.32
CA VAL A 171 5.02 16.05 13.25
C VAL A 171 5.08 15.21 14.53
N ALA A 172 3.92 14.85 15.09
CA ALA A 172 3.83 13.98 16.26
C ALA A 172 4.45 12.59 15.99
N LEU A 173 4.14 11.97 14.85
CA LEU A 173 4.75 10.70 14.43
C LEU A 173 6.28 10.80 14.27
N ARG A 174 6.80 11.92 13.78
CA ARG A 174 8.27 12.12 13.72
C ARG A 174 8.88 12.28 15.11
N ALA A 175 8.19 12.95 16.02
CA ALA A 175 8.65 13.11 17.39
C ALA A 175 8.69 11.74 18.12
N THR A 176 7.63 10.94 18.03
CA THR A 176 7.58 9.58 18.60
C THR A 176 8.60 8.64 17.95
N ALA A 177 8.85 8.79 16.64
CA ALA A 177 9.87 8.02 15.94
C ALA A 177 11.31 8.35 16.39
N SER A 178 11.55 9.58 16.85
CA SER A 178 12.86 10.00 17.36
C SER A 178 13.07 9.53 18.80
N ASP A 179 12.15 9.85 19.70
CA ASP A 179 12.17 9.43 21.10
C ASP A 179 10.74 9.35 21.66
N GLN A 180 10.29 8.12 21.92
CA GLN A 180 8.97 7.87 22.47
C GLN A 180 8.82 8.47 23.87
N GLY A 181 9.85 8.35 24.72
CA GLY A 181 9.80 8.87 26.10
C GLY A 181 9.71 10.39 26.14
N ALA A 182 10.48 11.07 25.29
CA ALA A 182 10.42 12.52 25.15
C ALA A 182 9.09 13.00 24.55
N ALA A 183 8.51 12.25 23.60
CA ALA A 183 7.21 12.57 23.02
C ALA A 183 6.07 12.45 24.06
N TYR A 184 6.09 11.42 24.89
CA TYR A 184 5.13 11.28 26.00
C TYR A 184 5.24 12.44 27.01
N SER A 185 6.45 12.91 27.31
CA SER A 185 6.66 14.00 28.29
C SER A 185 6.10 15.35 27.82
N VAL A 186 5.93 15.55 26.50
CA VAL A 186 5.30 16.75 25.92
C VAL A 186 3.84 16.56 25.53
N GLY A 187 3.21 15.46 25.99
CA GLY A 187 1.78 15.22 25.81
C GLY A 187 1.35 14.63 24.46
N ILE A 188 2.29 14.09 23.70
CA ILE A 188 2.01 13.32 22.48
C ILE A 188 1.75 11.87 22.91
N ASN A 189 0.47 11.49 22.94
CA ASN A 189 0.02 10.17 23.39
C ASN A 189 -0.43 9.31 22.19
#